data_81bf77b00d0f4b1e5379a400ff1dd970
#
_entry.id   81bf77b00d0f4b1e5379a400ff1dd970
#
_cell.length_a   1.000
_cell.length_b   1.000
_cell.length_c   1.000
_cell.angle_alpha   90.00
_cell.angle_beta   90.00
_cell.angle_gamma   90.00
#
_symmetry.space_group_name_H-M   'P 1'
#
loop_
_entity.id
_entity.type
_entity.pdbx_description
1 polymer ?
#
loop_
_entity_poly.entity_id
_entity_poly.type
_entity_poly.pdbx_seq_one_letter_code
_entity_poly.pdbx_strand_id
1 'polypeptide(L)'
;MDKVLLVTGGSRGIGAATALLAARQGWAVAVNYTANSLAADEVVRRIRASGGTAITVQADVADEAQVLRMFEKVDAKLGRLTALVNNAGVVDVTARVEDMSVARWKRMFDI
;
A
#
# COMPACT_ATOMS: atom_id res chain seq x y z
N MET A 1 17.35 -8.38 0.05
CA MET A 1 16.43 -7.99 1.13
C MET A 1 15.19 -7.40 0.52
N ASP A 2 14.05 -7.89 0.94
CA ASP A 2 12.82 -7.50 0.29
C ASP A 2 12.36 -6.13 0.74
N LYS A 3 12.18 -5.25 -0.20
CA LYS A 3 11.60 -3.94 0.03
C LYS A 3 10.20 -3.96 -0.55
N VAL A 4 9.22 -4.30 0.27
CA VAL A 4 7.81 -4.34 -0.14
C VAL A 4 7.04 -3.31 0.66
N LEU A 5 6.44 -2.36 -0.03
CA LEU A 5 5.74 -1.23 0.55
C LEU A 5 4.26 -1.28 0.20
N LEU A 6 3.42 -1.09 1.19
CA LEU A 6 2.00 -0.83 0.98
C LEU A 6 1.72 0.65 1.22
N VAL A 7 1.11 1.31 0.24
CA VAL A 7 0.67 2.70 0.37
C VAL A 7 -0.83 2.72 0.37
N THR A 8 -1.45 3.05 1.50
CA THR A 8 -2.90 3.18 1.56
C THR A 8 -3.32 4.51 0.95
N GLY A 9 -4.44 4.50 0.22
CA GLY A 9 -4.85 5.69 -0.51
C GLY A 9 -3.83 6.14 -1.54
N GLY A 10 -3.12 5.19 -2.15
CA GLY A 10 -1.99 5.45 -3.03
C GLY A 10 -2.36 5.85 -4.46
N SER A 11 -3.65 5.96 -4.77
CA SER A 11 -4.07 6.24 -6.15
C SER A 11 -4.02 7.70 -6.54
N ARG A 12 -3.91 8.62 -5.58
CA ARG A 12 -3.95 10.07 -5.83
C ARG A 12 -3.02 10.83 -4.91
N GLY A 13 -2.69 12.05 -5.31
CA GLY A 13 -2.02 13.05 -4.49
C GLY A 13 -0.71 12.57 -3.89
N ILE A 14 -0.55 12.78 -2.60
CA ILE A 14 0.68 12.45 -1.88
C ILE A 14 0.94 10.95 -1.90
N GLY A 15 -0.11 10.13 -1.78
CA GLY A 15 0.03 8.68 -1.83
C GLY A 15 0.59 8.20 -3.16
N ALA A 16 0.08 8.73 -4.27
CA ALA A 16 0.57 8.39 -5.60
C ALA A 16 2.03 8.83 -5.78
N ALA A 17 2.37 10.04 -5.35
CA ALA A 17 3.75 10.55 -5.42
C ALA A 17 4.70 9.69 -4.59
N THR A 18 4.27 9.28 -3.40
CA THR A 18 5.06 8.40 -2.54
C THR A 18 5.31 7.05 -3.20
N ALA A 19 4.26 6.47 -3.80
CA ALA A 19 4.38 5.19 -4.49
C ALA A 19 5.38 5.26 -5.64
N LEU A 20 5.31 6.31 -6.45
CA LEU A 20 6.21 6.51 -7.57
C LEU A 20 7.66 6.69 -7.09
N LEU A 21 7.86 7.48 -6.05
CA LEU A 21 9.19 7.72 -5.51
C LEU A 21 9.80 6.46 -4.92
N ALA A 22 9.03 5.71 -4.14
CA ALA A 22 9.51 4.47 -3.55
C ALA A 22 9.90 3.45 -4.62
N ALA A 23 9.11 3.35 -5.69
CA ALA A 23 9.43 2.44 -6.79
C ALA A 23 10.75 2.79 -7.45
N ARG A 24 11.07 4.08 -7.58
CA ARG A 24 12.36 4.52 -8.12
C ARG A 24 13.53 4.12 -7.23
N GLN A 25 13.27 3.93 -5.94
CA GLN A 25 14.29 3.52 -4.98
C GLN A 25 14.36 2.00 -4.81
N GLY A 26 13.70 1.26 -5.67
CA GLY A 26 13.79 -0.20 -5.68
C GLY A 26 12.74 -0.93 -4.85
N TRP A 27 11.75 -0.22 -4.32
CA TRP A 27 10.67 -0.87 -3.59
C TRP A 27 9.67 -1.51 -4.55
N ALA A 28 9.19 -2.70 -4.20
CA ALA A 28 7.99 -3.25 -4.80
C ALA A 28 6.80 -2.61 -4.07
N VAL A 29 5.84 -2.06 -4.81
CA VAL A 29 4.82 -1.22 -4.23
C VAL A 29 3.44 -1.80 -4.45
N ALA A 30 2.67 -1.93 -3.38
CA ALA A 30 1.24 -2.21 -3.45
C ALA A 30 0.49 -0.89 -3.29
N VAL A 31 -0.32 -0.55 -4.28
CA VAL A 31 -1.10 0.68 -4.31
C VAL A 31 -2.52 0.34 -3.90
N ASN A 32 -2.90 0.73 -2.69
CA ASN A 32 -4.24 0.50 -2.19
C ASN A 32 -5.20 1.56 -2.69
N TYR A 33 -6.40 1.14 -3.06
CA TYR A 33 -7.51 2.03 -3.37
C TYR A 33 -8.81 1.46 -2.80
N THR A 34 -9.81 2.32 -2.61
CA THR A 34 -11.12 1.87 -2.12
C THR A 34 -12.09 1.67 -3.28
N ALA A 35 -12.28 2.66 -4.12
CA ALA A 35 -13.28 2.61 -5.20
C ALA A 35 -12.73 2.90 -6.58
N ASN A 36 -11.72 3.75 -6.72
CA ASN A 36 -11.26 4.20 -8.03
C ASN A 36 -10.10 3.37 -8.55
N SER A 37 -10.42 2.25 -9.17
CA SER A 37 -9.42 1.34 -9.73
C SER A 37 -8.63 1.98 -10.87
N LEU A 38 -9.25 2.85 -11.66
CA LEU A 38 -8.57 3.46 -12.81
C LEU A 38 -7.40 4.34 -12.37
N ALA A 39 -7.57 5.11 -11.30
CA ALA A 39 -6.48 5.94 -10.80
C ALA A 39 -5.34 5.08 -10.24
N ALA A 40 -5.68 4.01 -9.51
CA ALA A 40 -4.67 3.09 -8.99
C ALA A 40 -3.94 2.36 -10.11
N ASP A 41 -4.66 1.92 -11.13
CA ASP A 41 -4.07 1.24 -12.28
C ASP A 41 -3.10 2.16 -13.02
N GLU A 42 -3.41 3.45 -13.12
CA GLU A 42 -2.52 4.42 -13.76
C GLU A 42 -1.21 4.57 -13.00
N VAL A 43 -1.25 4.63 -11.67
CA VAL A 43 -0.03 4.69 -10.85
C VAL A 43 0.82 3.45 -11.08
N VAL A 44 0.21 2.27 -11.05
CA VAL A 44 0.93 1.01 -11.27
C VAL A 44 1.49 0.95 -12.69
N ARG A 45 0.74 1.40 -13.68
CA ARG A 45 1.22 1.45 -15.05
C ARG A 45 2.48 2.31 -15.18
N ARG A 46 2.49 3.47 -14.54
CA ARG A 46 3.63 4.38 -14.57
C ARG A 46 4.86 3.77 -13.89
N ILE A 47 4.65 3.07 -12.77
CA ILE A 47 5.73 2.38 -12.09
C ILE A 47 6.33 1.30 -12.99
N ARG A 48 5.48 0.47 -13.58
CA ARG A 48 5.93 -0.61 -14.46
C ARG A 48 6.62 -0.09 -15.71
N ALA A 49 6.15 1.01 -16.26
CA ALA A 49 6.77 1.63 -17.43
C ALA A 49 8.20 2.11 -17.14
N SER A 50 8.50 2.43 -15.89
CA SER A 50 9.84 2.83 -15.46
C SER A 50 10.71 1.65 -15.03
N GLY A 51 10.24 0.42 -15.21
CA GLY A 51 10.98 -0.78 -14.82
C GLY A 51 10.75 -1.22 -13.39
N GLY A 52 9.83 -0.60 -12.66
CA GLY A 52 9.52 -0.96 -11.29
C GLY A 52 8.50 -2.09 -11.18
N THR A 53 8.26 -2.50 -9.94
CA THR A 53 7.30 -3.55 -9.61
C THR A 53 6.18 -2.97 -8.78
N ALA A 54 4.94 -3.16 -9.20
CA ALA A 54 3.79 -2.66 -8.47
C ALA A 54 2.53 -3.46 -8.79
N ILE A 55 1.61 -3.48 -7.82
CA ILE A 55 0.27 -4.05 -8.00
C ILE A 55 -0.75 -3.09 -7.39
N THR A 56 -2.01 -3.24 -7.79
CA THR A 56 -3.13 -2.57 -7.12
C THR A 56 -3.75 -3.52 -6.11
N VAL A 57 -4.28 -2.99 -5.02
CA VAL A 57 -5.01 -3.77 -4.02
C VAL A 57 -6.23 -3.00 -3.59
N GLN A 58 -7.40 -3.57 -3.83
CA GLN A 58 -8.65 -2.96 -3.39
C GLN A 58 -8.92 -3.36 -1.95
N ALA A 59 -9.17 -2.38 -1.10
CA ALA A 59 -9.65 -2.62 0.25
C ALA A 59 -10.16 -1.33 0.86
N ASP A 60 -11.25 -1.44 1.61
CA ASP A 60 -11.67 -0.40 2.52
C ASP A 60 -10.87 -0.61 3.81
N VAL A 61 -9.99 0.32 4.14
CA VAL A 61 -9.09 0.16 5.29
C VAL A 61 -9.80 0.24 6.63
N ALA A 62 -11.07 0.63 6.65
CA ALA A 62 -11.89 0.58 7.85
C ALA A 62 -12.50 -0.82 8.08
N ASP A 63 -12.41 -1.71 7.12
CA ASP A 63 -12.96 -3.07 7.22
C ASP A 63 -11.83 -4.06 7.48
N GLU A 64 -11.83 -4.66 8.67
CA GLU A 64 -10.78 -5.56 9.10
C GLU A 64 -10.61 -6.77 8.18
N ALA A 65 -11.69 -7.36 7.71
CA ALA A 65 -11.61 -8.50 6.82
C ALA A 65 -10.98 -8.14 5.48
N GLN A 66 -11.29 -6.95 4.96
CA GLN A 66 -10.68 -6.47 3.72
C GLN A 66 -9.20 -6.17 3.91
N VAL A 67 -8.81 -5.63 5.05
CA VAL A 67 -7.40 -5.37 5.37
C VAL A 67 -6.61 -6.68 5.41
N LEU A 68 -7.15 -7.71 6.04
CA LEU A 68 -6.48 -9.01 6.10
C LEU A 68 -6.31 -9.60 4.71
N ARG A 69 -7.34 -9.53 3.87
CA ARG A 69 -7.24 -10.02 2.49
C ARG A 69 -6.23 -9.22 1.67
N MET A 70 -6.14 -7.91 1.93
CA MET A 70 -5.15 -7.06 1.29
C MET A 70 -3.73 -7.51 1.63
N PHE A 71 -3.45 -7.77 2.90
CA PHE A 71 -2.14 -8.27 3.31
C PHE A 71 -1.81 -9.62 2.67
N GLU A 72 -2.78 -10.53 2.63
CA GLU A 72 -2.58 -11.83 2.00
C GLU A 72 -2.22 -11.68 0.52
N LYS A 73 -2.91 -10.78 -0.18
CA LYS A 73 -2.64 -10.55 -1.60
C LYS A 73 -1.25 -9.95 -1.82
N VAL A 74 -0.84 -9.01 -0.97
CA VAL A 74 0.50 -8.42 -1.08
C VAL A 74 1.56 -9.49 -0.86
N ASP A 75 1.40 -10.30 0.17
CA ASP A 75 2.35 -11.39 0.45
C ASP A 75 2.45 -12.37 -0.72
N ALA A 76 1.32 -12.70 -1.33
CA ALA A 76 1.30 -13.66 -2.44
C ALA A 76 1.91 -13.09 -3.72
N LYS A 77 1.76 -11.79 -3.96
CA LYS A 77 2.15 -11.17 -5.23
C LYS A 77 3.52 -10.49 -5.19
N LEU A 78 3.87 -9.87 -4.09
CA LEU A 78 5.11 -9.10 -3.97
C LEU A 78 6.09 -9.68 -2.96
N GLY A 79 5.63 -10.54 -2.08
CA GLY A 79 6.43 -11.05 -0.99
C GLY A 79 6.07 -10.38 0.33
N ARG A 80 6.84 -10.68 1.36
CA ARG A 80 6.55 -10.20 2.70
C ARG A 80 6.59 -8.68 2.79
N LEU A 81 5.50 -8.11 3.28
CA LEU A 81 5.39 -6.68 3.45
C LEU A 81 6.36 -6.20 4.55
N THR A 82 7.18 -5.22 4.24
CA THR A 82 8.19 -4.72 5.18
C THR A 82 7.99 -3.27 5.58
N ALA A 83 7.15 -2.51 4.89
CA ALA A 83 6.87 -1.13 5.25
C ALA A 83 5.46 -0.74 4.85
N LEU A 84 4.90 0.20 5.58
CA LEU A 84 3.55 0.71 5.35
C LEU A 84 3.57 2.23 5.39
N VAL A 85 2.98 2.87 4.39
CA VAL A 85 2.70 4.29 4.43
C VAL A 85 1.19 4.46 4.54
N ASN A 86 0.75 5.00 5.66
CA ASN A 86 -0.66 5.27 5.88
C ASN A 86 -1.00 6.67 5.39
N ASN A 87 -1.57 6.74 4.19
CA ASN A 87 -1.98 7.99 3.59
C ASN A 87 -3.50 8.17 3.59
N ALA A 88 -4.24 7.13 3.91
CA ALA A 88 -5.70 7.16 3.84
C ALA A 88 -6.35 7.78 5.06
N GLY A 89 -5.63 8.03 6.11
CA GLY A 89 -6.19 8.55 7.34
C GLY A 89 -5.30 9.56 8.00
N VAL A 90 -5.36 9.56 9.28
CA VAL A 90 -4.68 10.46 10.09
C VAL A 90 -3.28 10.06 10.29
N VAL A 91 -2.36 10.70 10.28
CA VAL A 91 -1.06 10.50 10.79
C VAL A 91 -0.19 9.58 10.06
N ASP A 92 0.76 10.08 9.47
CA ASP A 92 1.80 9.40 8.91
C ASP A 92 2.48 8.51 9.87
N VAL A 93 2.28 7.27 9.79
CA VAL A 93 3.06 6.34 10.54
C VAL A 93 3.71 5.39 9.58
N THR A 94 5.01 5.48 9.51
CA THR A 94 5.78 4.47 8.83
C THR A 94 6.17 3.46 9.89
N ALA A 95 5.70 2.26 9.77
CA ALA A 95 5.99 1.21 10.75
C ALA A 95 6.32 -0.09 10.04
N ARG A 96 7.10 -0.93 10.71
CA ARG A 96 7.29 -2.29 10.23
C ARG A 96 6.02 -3.07 10.48
N VAL A 97 5.50 -3.66 9.45
CA VAL A 97 4.23 -4.37 9.53
C VAL A 97 4.30 -5.58 10.45
N GLU A 98 5.45 -6.22 10.52
CA GLU A 98 5.66 -7.36 11.42
C GLU A 98 5.51 -7.01 12.90
N ASP A 99 5.63 -5.73 13.22
CA ASP A 99 5.46 -5.25 14.59
C ASP A 99 4.03 -4.77 14.86
N MET A 100 3.14 -4.92 13.89
CA MET A 100 1.77 -4.43 14.00
C MET A 100 0.80 -5.56 14.25
N SER A 101 0.02 -5.45 15.32
CA SER A 101 -1.13 -6.33 15.53
C SER A 101 -2.33 -5.81 14.72
N VAL A 102 -3.32 -6.67 14.53
CA VAL A 102 -4.57 -6.27 13.90
C VAL A 102 -5.23 -5.13 14.68
N ALA A 103 -5.18 -5.18 16.00
CA ALA A 103 -5.76 -4.13 16.84
C ALA A 103 -5.05 -2.79 16.62
N ARG A 104 -3.74 -2.78 16.51
CA ARG A 104 -2.98 -1.56 16.23
C ARG A 104 -3.29 -1.01 14.85
N TRP A 105 -3.34 -1.88 13.86
CA TRP A 105 -3.72 -1.52 12.51
C TRP A 105 -5.09 -0.85 12.51
N LYS A 106 -6.07 -1.49 13.14
CA LYS A 106 -7.43 -0.99 13.22
C LYS A 106 -7.49 0.40 13.83
N ARG A 107 -6.75 0.65 14.91
CA ARG A 107 -6.70 1.97 15.53
C ARG A 107 -6.16 3.05 14.59
N MET A 108 -5.24 2.69 13.71
CA MET A 108 -4.69 3.64 12.75
C MET A 108 -5.69 4.05 11.69
N PHE A 109 -6.63 3.18 11.36
CA PHE A 109 -7.56 3.40 10.26
C PHE A 109 -9.01 3.65 10.67
N ASP A 110 -9.35 3.46 11.93
CA ASP A 110 -10.72 3.68 12.44
C ASP A 110 -10.94 5.13 12.86
N ILE A 111 -10.62 6.07 12.03
CA ILE A 111 -10.76 7.46 12.43
C ILE A 111 -11.74 8.18 11.54
#